data_a1416fb0903010845426225cefcb5aca
#
_entry.id   a1416fb0903010845426225cefcb5aca
#
_cell.length_a   1.000
_cell.length_b   1.000
_cell.length_c   1.000
_cell.angle_alpha   90.00
_cell.angle_beta   90.00
_cell.angle_gamma   90.00
#
_symmetry.space_group_name_H-M   'P 1'
#
loop_
_entity.id
_entity.type
_entity.pdbx_description
1 polymer ?
#
loop_
_entity_poly.entity_id
_entity_poly.type
_entity_poly.pdbx_seq_one_letter_code
_entity_poly.pdbx_strand_id
1 'polypeptide(L)'
;IPVSFEVESKGEVTKVGKDKPQFRVFINNDISKTELMTSTSLALGEAYMRKDIDVDKDLFEVLDAFLGQMGKFTTDKKKLKNLIFTSMTKKHQKEEVSSHYDIGNDFYKLWLDETMSYSCGYFKNATDTLYDAQVNKVHHILDKLQLKEGMTLLDIGCGWGFLLKEAVKKYGVKGYGITLSSEQKKKFEEDIKKEHLEDKLEVHLMDYRELEKSGLQFDRVVSVGMLEHVGRGHYDLFLKNVNAVLKQGGLFLLHYISALKEHEGDPFIKKYIFPGGVIPSLREIEDIMPEYNFYTLDIESLRRHYSKTLLCWRENFLKHWDEIVATKGEEFARMWDLYLAGCAATFHNGIIDLHQILMSKGINNDLPMTRIV
;
A
#
# COMPACT_ATOMS: atom_id res chain seq x y z
N ILE A 1 5.49 -23.35 -21.33
CA ILE A 1 5.63 -22.47 -20.16
C ILE A 1 7.12 -22.20 -19.99
N PRO A 2 7.54 -20.93 -19.88
CA PRO A 2 8.97 -20.58 -19.79
C PRO A 2 9.61 -20.83 -18.41
N VAL A 3 8.83 -21.26 -17.43
CA VAL A 3 9.32 -21.71 -16.11
C VAL A 3 9.30 -23.22 -16.09
N SER A 4 10.40 -23.86 -15.70
CA SER A 4 10.48 -25.31 -15.56
C SER A 4 10.46 -25.69 -14.09
N PHE A 5 9.53 -26.57 -13.71
CA PHE A 5 9.32 -27.04 -12.34
C PHE A 5 8.81 -28.48 -12.34
N GLU A 6 8.82 -29.12 -11.20
CA GLU A 6 8.19 -30.41 -10.97
C GLU A 6 6.87 -30.25 -10.24
N VAL A 7 5.92 -31.12 -10.55
CA VAL A 7 4.67 -31.28 -9.79
C VAL A 7 4.65 -32.68 -9.21
N GLU A 8 4.58 -32.78 -7.90
CA GLU A 8 4.38 -34.05 -7.21
C GLU A 8 2.94 -34.16 -6.73
N SER A 9 2.26 -35.21 -7.17
CA SER A 9 0.86 -35.48 -6.78
C SER A 9 0.68 -36.98 -6.61
N LYS A 10 0.14 -37.44 -5.49
CA LYS A 10 -0.15 -38.83 -5.19
C LYS A 10 1.08 -39.77 -5.37
N GLY A 11 2.29 -39.25 -5.10
CA GLY A 11 3.55 -39.98 -5.20
C GLY A 11 4.13 -40.03 -6.64
N GLU A 12 3.47 -39.43 -7.62
CA GLU A 12 3.97 -39.28 -8.97
C GLU A 12 4.58 -37.89 -9.20
N VAL A 13 5.77 -37.85 -9.82
CA VAL A 13 6.45 -36.59 -10.16
C VAL A 13 6.36 -36.35 -11.64
N THR A 14 5.76 -35.24 -12.02
CA THR A 14 5.65 -34.80 -13.41
C THR A 14 6.47 -33.55 -13.64
N LYS A 15 7.34 -33.56 -14.67
CA LYS A 15 8.09 -32.36 -15.06
C LYS A 15 7.27 -31.47 -15.98
N VAL A 16 7.23 -30.18 -15.68
CA VAL A 16 6.63 -29.12 -16.49
C VAL A 16 7.73 -28.20 -17.01
N GLY A 17 7.70 -27.88 -18.31
CA GLY A 17 8.72 -27.06 -18.97
C GLY A 17 9.84 -27.89 -19.63
N LYS A 18 10.75 -27.17 -20.31
CA LYS A 18 11.82 -27.81 -21.12
C LYS A 18 13.17 -27.85 -20.41
N ASP A 19 13.42 -26.87 -19.53
CA ASP A 19 14.70 -26.69 -18.86
C ASP A 19 14.79 -27.51 -17.55
N LYS A 20 15.91 -27.43 -16.85
CA LYS A 20 16.06 -28.02 -15.51
C LYS A 20 15.04 -27.41 -14.56
N PRO A 21 14.30 -28.25 -13.79
CA PRO A 21 13.35 -27.73 -12.80
C PRO A 21 14.02 -26.80 -11.78
N GLN A 22 13.36 -25.70 -11.46
CA GLN A 22 13.83 -24.70 -10.51
C GLN A 22 13.32 -24.96 -9.09
N PHE A 23 12.14 -25.55 -8.98
CA PHE A 23 11.46 -25.90 -7.73
C PHE A 23 10.46 -27.02 -7.98
N ARG A 24 9.90 -27.54 -6.88
CA ARG A 24 8.81 -28.52 -6.92
C ARG A 24 7.58 -27.98 -6.22
N VAL A 25 6.42 -28.25 -6.83
CA VAL A 25 5.10 -27.96 -6.26
C VAL A 25 4.50 -29.29 -5.82
N PHE A 26 4.09 -29.36 -4.55
CA PHE A 26 3.38 -30.52 -4.00
C PHE A 26 1.87 -30.27 -4.07
N ILE A 27 1.13 -31.20 -4.65
CA ILE A 27 -0.34 -31.22 -4.62
C ILE A 27 -0.75 -32.32 -3.65
N ASN A 28 -1.04 -31.93 -2.42
CA ASN A 28 -1.39 -32.84 -1.34
C ASN A 28 -2.87 -33.27 -1.41
N ASN A 29 -3.75 -32.38 -1.84
CA ASN A 29 -5.18 -32.62 -2.05
C ASN A 29 -5.64 -32.09 -3.40
N ASP A 30 -6.70 -32.69 -3.95
CA ASP A 30 -7.25 -32.27 -5.23
C ASP A 30 -7.89 -30.87 -5.13
N ILE A 31 -7.54 -29.99 -6.06
CA ILE A 31 -8.10 -28.64 -6.15
C ILE A 31 -9.29 -28.68 -7.11
N SER A 32 -10.37 -28.03 -6.73
CA SER A 32 -11.59 -27.95 -7.54
C SER A 32 -11.30 -27.27 -8.89
N LYS A 33 -11.57 -27.99 -9.99
CA LYS A 33 -11.44 -27.40 -11.34
C LYS A 33 -12.36 -26.21 -11.54
N THR A 34 -13.54 -26.23 -10.93
CA THR A 34 -14.53 -25.14 -11.01
C THR A 34 -13.98 -23.87 -10.31
N GLU A 35 -13.36 -24.03 -9.14
CA GLU A 35 -12.73 -22.91 -8.41
C GLU A 35 -11.57 -22.31 -9.21
N LEU A 36 -10.68 -23.16 -9.77
CA LEU A 36 -9.58 -22.73 -10.63
C LEU A 36 -10.06 -21.97 -11.87
N MET A 37 -11.16 -22.39 -12.47
CA MET A 37 -11.74 -21.72 -13.65
C MET A 37 -12.42 -20.40 -13.28
N THR A 38 -13.00 -20.28 -12.08
CA THR A 38 -13.66 -19.07 -11.60
C THR A 38 -12.64 -18.01 -11.21
N SER A 39 -11.64 -18.38 -10.44
CA SER A 39 -10.54 -17.49 -10.02
C SER A 39 -9.30 -18.29 -9.65
N THR A 40 -8.34 -18.36 -10.57
CA THR A 40 -7.09 -19.09 -10.34
C THR A 40 -6.32 -18.57 -9.12
N SER A 41 -6.20 -17.25 -8.96
CA SER A 41 -5.48 -16.63 -7.86
C SER A 41 -6.11 -16.98 -6.51
N LEU A 42 -7.44 -16.87 -6.40
CA LEU A 42 -8.14 -17.19 -5.17
C LEU A 42 -8.06 -18.70 -4.84
N ALA A 43 -8.32 -19.57 -5.83
CA ALA A 43 -8.31 -21.02 -5.63
C ALA A 43 -6.92 -21.54 -5.20
N LEU A 44 -5.85 -21.05 -5.85
CA LEU A 44 -4.47 -21.43 -5.49
C LEU A 44 -4.07 -20.84 -4.13
N GLY A 45 -4.48 -19.60 -3.84
CA GLY A 45 -4.23 -18.97 -2.54
C GLY A 45 -4.88 -19.74 -1.39
N GLU A 46 -6.15 -20.10 -1.53
CA GLU A 46 -6.87 -20.89 -0.54
C GLU A 46 -6.33 -22.32 -0.40
N ALA A 47 -5.93 -22.95 -1.50
CA ALA A 47 -5.27 -24.26 -1.48
C ALA A 47 -3.93 -24.19 -0.72
N TYR A 48 -3.14 -23.12 -0.90
CA TYR A 48 -1.92 -22.87 -0.13
C TYR A 48 -2.22 -22.67 1.37
N MET A 49 -3.23 -21.89 1.71
CA MET A 49 -3.65 -21.67 3.10
C MET A 49 -3.98 -23.00 3.80
N ARG A 50 -4.72 -23.89 3.13
CA ARG A 50 -5.14 -25.20 3.67
C ARG A 50 -4.06 -26.30 3.56
N LYS A 51 -2.87 -26.01 3.00
CA LYS A 51 -1.84 -27.01 2.68
C LYS A 51 -2.23 -28.04 1.61
N ASP A 52 -3.25 -27.76 0.81
CA ASP A 52 -3.58 -28.56 -0.35
C ASP A 52 -2.47 -28.45 -1.42
N ILE A 53 -1.76 -27.30 -1.43
CA ILE A 53 -0.54 -27.05 -2.20
C ILE A 53 0.58 -26.62 -1.26
N ASP A 54 1.80 -27.06 -1.58
CA ASP A 54 3.04 -26.57 -0.95
C ASP A 54 4.18 -26.49 -1.97
N VAL A 55 5.31 -25.92 -1.58
CA VAL A 55 6.50 -25.77 -2.44
C VAL A 55 7.76 -26.08 -1.65
N ASP A 56 8.80 -26.60 -2.34
CA ASP A 56 10.10 -26.96 -1.73
C ASP A 56 11.10 -25.81 -1.72
N LYS A 57 10.66 -24.62 -2.14
CA LYS A 57 11.50 -23.43 -2.23
C LYS A 57 10.87 -22.23 -1.53
N ASP A 58 11.64 -21.16 -1.36
CA ASP A 58 11.10 -19.91 -0.84
C ASP A 58 9.90 -19.45 -1.67
N LEU A 59 8.81 -19.11 -0.99
CA LEU A 59 7.54 -18.79 -1.65
C LEU A 59 7.66 -17.58 -2.58
N PHE A 60 8.47 -16.57 -2.20
CA PHE A 60 8.71 -15.43 -3.08
C PHE A 60 9.41 -15.85 -4.37
N GLU A 61 10.45 -16.70 -4.32
CA GLU A 61 11.15 -17.17 -5.52
C GLU A 61 10.21 -17.91 -6.47
N VAL A 62 9.32 -18.73 -5.93
CA VAL A 62 8.33 -19.47 -6.73
C VAL A 62 7.33 -18.50 -7.40
N LEU A 63 6.77 -17.58 -6.64
CA LEU A 63 5.82 -16.59 -7.15
C LEU A 63 6.47 -15.63 -8.15
N ASP A 64 7.70 -15.21 -7.89
CA ASP A 64 8.48 -14.34 -8.78
C ASP A 64 8.73 -15.00 -10.14
N ALA A 65 9.10 -16.29 -10.14
CA ALA A 65 9.28 -17.06 -11.35
C ALA A 65 7.99 -17.16 -12.18
N PHE A 66 6.83 -17.36 -11.55
CA PHE A 66 5.54 -17.42 -12.25
C PHE A 66 5.08 -16.04 -12.73
N LEU A 67 5.12 -15.03 -11.87
CA LEU A 67 4.62 -13.69 -12.17
C LEU A 67 5.49 -12.97 -13.20
N GLY A 68 6.80 -13.25 -13.26
CA GLY A 68 7.70 -12.74 -14.29
C GLY A 68 7.30 -13.12 -15.72
N GLN A 69 6.41 -14.10 -15.89
CA GLN A 69 5.85 -14.47 -17.19
C GLN A 69 4.51 -13.81 -17.50
N MET A 70 3.82 -13.25 -16.51
CA MET A 70 2.48 -12.66 -16.68
C MET A 70 2.49 -11.36 -17.50
N GLY A 71 3.59 -10.61 -17.54
CA GLY A 71 3.74 -9.40 -18.35
C GLY A 71 3.53 -9.59 -19.87
N LYS A 72 3.40 -10.86 -20.33
CA LYS A 72 3.08 -11.20 -21.72
C LYS A 72 1.58 -11.33 -22.00
N PHE A 73 0.72 -11.25 -20.96
CA PHE A 73 -0.72 -11.34 -21.12
C PHE A 73 -1.34 -9.95 -21.27
N THR A 74 -1.90 -9.67 -22.46
CA THR A 74 -2.60 -8.42 -22.74
C THR A 74 -4.00 -8.43 -22.14
N THR A 75 -4.35 -7.38 -21.39
CA THR A 75 -5.69 -7.21 -20.83
C THR A 75 -6.72 -6.92 -21.93
N ASP A 76 -7.84 -7.63 -21.95
CA ASP A 76 -8.93 -7.41 -22.90
C ASP A 76 -9.68 -6.10 -22.58
N LYS A 77 -9.55 -5.10 -23.46
CA LYS A 77 -10.18 -3.78 -23.30
C LYS A 77 -11.72 -3.82 -23.23
N LYS A 78 -12.37 -4.90 -23.69
CA LYS A 78 -13.84 -5.04 -23.66
C LYS A 78 -14.37 -5.34 -22.25
N LYS A 79 -13.58 -5.96 -21.39
CA LYS A 79 -13.97 -6.23 -19.98
C LYS A 79 -13.88 -4.98 -19.09
N LEU A 80 -13.13 -3.95 -19.49
CA LEU A 80 -12.99 -2.70 -18.72
C LEU A 80 -14.29 -1.87 -18.63
N LYS A 81 -15.17 -1.93 -19.62
CA LYS A 81 -16.42 -1.15 -19.62
C LYS A 81 -17.40 -1.49 -18.51
N ASN A 82 -17.28 -2.68 -17.92
CA ASN A 82 -18.15 -3.15 -16.84
C ASN A 82 -17.59 -2.87 -15.43
N LEU A 83 -16.43 -2.21 -15.33
CA LEU A 83 -15.72 -1.89 -14.08
C LEU A 83 -16.21 -0.62 -13.39
N ILE A 84 -17.23 0.03 -13.92
CA ILE A 84 -17.71 1.30 -13.42
C ILE A 84 -18.64 1.02 -12.22
N PHE A 85 -18.24 1.51 -11.05
CA PHE A 85 -18.97 1.57 -9.79
C PHE A 85 -18.83 0.38 -8.83
N THR A 86 -17.82 0.44 -7.97
CA THR A 86 -17.94 -0.09 -6.62
C THR A 86 -18.66 0.95 -5.77
N SER A 87 -19.86 0.63 -5.29
CA SER A 87 -20.61 1.50 -4.38
C SER A 87 -19.97 1.46 -3.00
N MET A 88 -19.12 2.46 -2.70
CA MET A 88 -18.49 2.60 -1.39
C MET A 88 -19.24 3.64 -0.57
N THR A 89 -20.17 3.21 0.29
CA THR A 89 -20.79 4.08 1.29
C THR A 89 -19.78 4.39 2.42
N LYS A 90 -19.94 5.54 3.11
CA LYS A 90 -19.12 5.91 4.30
C LYS A 90 -19.05 4.78 5.34
N LYS A 91 -20.14 4.05 5.54
CA LYS A 91 -20.25 2.93 6.47
C LYS A 91 -19.36 1.75 6.03
N HIS A 92 -19.38 1.42 4.76
CA HIS A 92 -18.61 0.29 4.19
C HIS A 92 -17.10 0.52 4.27
N GLN A 93 -16.63 1.71 3.87
CA GLN A 93 -15.18 2.05 3.97
C GLN A 93 -14.66 2.06 5.40
N LYS A 94 -15.48 2.55 6.36
CA LYS A 94 -15.10 2.52 7.77
C LYS A 94 -15.02 1.09 8.30
N GLU A 95 -15.96 0.23 7.92
CA GLU A 95 -15.98 -1.18 8.29
C GLU A 95 -14.80 -1.95 7.67
N GLU A 96 -14.44 -1.66 6.42
CA GLU A 96 -13.33 -2.30 5.70
C GLU A 96 -11.97 -1.89 6.26
N VAL A 97 -11.72 -0.59 6.47
CA VAL A 97 -10.49 -0.10 7.10
C VAL A 97 -10.39 -0.61 8.53
N SER A 98 -11.48 -0.54 9.31
CA SER A 98 -11.53 -1.05 10.68
C SER A 98 -11.20 -2.55 10.72
N SER A 99 -11.82 -3.37 9.89
CA SER A 99 -11.60 -4.82 9.92
C SER A 99 -10.17 -5.23 9.59
N HIS A 100 -9.48 -4.53 8.71
CA HIS A 100 -8.09 -4.81 8.38
C HIS A 100 -7.13 -4.40 9.52
N TYR A 101 -7.33 -3.21 10.11
CA TYR A 101 -6.47 -2.72 11.19
C TYR A 101 -6.86 -3.24 12.59
N ASP A 102 -8.06 -3.84 12.77
CA ASP A 102 -8.52 -4.46 14.01
C ASP A 102 -7.91 -5.86 14.27
N ILE A 103 -6.99 -6.33 13.41
CA ILE A 103 -6.15 -7.51 13.70
C ILE A 103 -5.33 -7.30 14.98
N GLY A 104 -5.10 -6.05 15.37
CA GLY A 104 -4.49 -5.61 16.62
C GLY A 104 -3.07 -5.09 16.45
N ASN A 105 -2.75 -4.01 17.18
CA ASN A 105 -1.44 -3.37 17.14
C ASN A 105 -0.29 -4.33 17.48
N ASP A 106 -0.53 -5.32 18.34
CA ASP A 106 0.51 -6.28 18.74
C ASP A 106 0.93 -7.20 17.59
N PHE A 107 -0.01 -7.58 16.71
CA PHE A 107 0.33 -8.31 15.50
C PHE A 107 1.20 -7.49 14.54
N TYR A 108 0.87 -6.20 14.32
CA TYR A 108 1.67 -5.34 13.44
C TYR A 108 3.09 -5.10 13.96
N LYS A 109 3.27 -5.01 15.27
CA LYS A 109 4.60 -4.86 15.91
C LYS A 109 5.54 -6.03 15.68
N LEU A 110 5.03 -7.23 15.38
CA LEU A 110 5.86 -8.41 15.15
C LEU A 110 6.66 -8.31 13.84
N TRP A 111 6.18 -7.56 12.86
CA TRP A 111 6.78 -7.56 11.54
C TRP A 111 6.99 -6.18 10.90
N LEU A 112 6.29 -5.13 11.34
CA LEU A 112 6.68 -3.76 11.06
C LEU A 112 7.93 -3.38 11.84
N ASP A 113 8.54 -2.26 11.45
CA ASP A 113 9.63 -1.64 12.21
C ASP A 113 9.09 -0.72 13.33
N GLU A 114 10.00 -0.13 14.10
CA GLU A 114 9.66 0.73 15.25
C GLU A 114 8.85 1.98 14.89
N THR A 115 8.89 2.42 13.63
CA THR A 115 8.08 3.54 13.14
C THR A 115 6.61 3.19 12.99
N MET A 116 6.27 1.92 13.01
CA MET A 116 4.93 1.39 12.71
C MET A 116 4.41 1.84 11.35
N SER A 117 5.30 2.10 10.38
CA SER A 117 4.92 2.53 9.04
C SER A 117 4.49 1.35 8.17
N TYR A 118 3.19 1.26 7.86
CA TYR A 118 2.64 0.25 6.96
C TYR A 118 2.49 0.80 5.53
N SER A 119 3.61 1.24 4.98
CA SER A 119 3.73 1.78 3.62
C SER A 119 5.15 1.60 3.09
N CYS A 120 5.36 1.83 1.80
CA CYS A 120 6.65 1.65 1.15
C CYS A 120 7.77 2.45 1.82
N GLY A 121 8.88 1.80 2.18
CA GLY A 121 10.12 2.44 2.61
C GLY A 121 10.92 3.01 1.43
N TYR A 122 11.93 3.83 1.70
CA TYR A 122 12.83 4.41 0.71
C TYR A 122 14.28 4.04 1.02
N PHE A 123 14.82 3.07 0.32
CA PHE A 123 16.18 2.56 0.51
C PHE A 123 17.18 3.44 -0.26
N LYS A 124 17.89 4.31 0.39
CA LYS A 124 18.96 5.14 -0.22
C LYS A 124 20.18 4.32 -0.54
N ASN A 125 20.51 3.36 0.35
CA ASN A 125 21.67 2.49 0.23
C ASN A 125 21.27 1.02 0.23
N ALA A 126 22.11 0.16 -0.31
CA ALA A 126 21.88 -1.28 -0.31
C ALA A 126 21.82 -1.88 1.12
N THR A 127 22.53 -1.26 2.06
CA THR A 127 22.67 -1.69 3.46
C THR A 127 21.61 -1.10 4.39
N ASP A 128 20.71 -0.23 3.89
CA ASP A 128 19.67 0.37 4.73
C ASP A 128 18.78 -0.73 5.32
N THR A 129 18.56 -0.63 6.63
CA THR A 129 17.56 -1.46 7.34
C THR A 129 16.14 -1.03 6.97
N LEU A 130 15.15 -1.80 7.39
CA LEU A 130 13.74 -1.40 7.22
C LEU A 130 13.45 -0.07 7.95
N TYR A 131 13.97 0.11 9.17
CA TYR A 131 13.86 1.35 9.92
C TYR A 131 14.47 2.54 9.16
N ASP A 132 15.72 2.40 8.67
CA ASP A 132 16.35 3.44 7.87
C ASP A 132 15.53 3.79 6.64
N ALA A 133 14.97 2.80 5.96
CA ALA A 133 14.14 3.00 4.79
C ALA A 133 12.83 3.73 5.11
N GLN A 134 12.22 3.47 6.26
CA GLN A 134 11.00 4.17 6.69
C GLN A 134 11.30 5.62 7.10
N VAL A 135 12.37 5.86 7.83
CA VAL A 135 12.85 7.21 8.16
C VAL A 135 13.19 7.99 6.87
N ASN A 136 13.94 7.36 5.97
CA ASN A 136 14.29 7.95 4.68
C ASN A 136 13.06 8.30 3.86
N LYS A 137 12.04 7.43 3.82
CA LYS A 137 10.76 7.69 3.12
C LYS A 137 10.07 8.93 3.66
N VAL A 138 9.97 9.04 4.97
CA VAL A 138 9.34 10.20 5.61
C VAL A 138 10.11 11.48 5.28
N HIS A 139 11.43 11.48 5.44
CA HIS A 139 12.25 12.65 5.11
C HIS A 139 12.15 13.01 3.61
N HIS A 140 12.17 12.03 2.72
CA HIS A 140 12.01 12.24 1.27
C HIS A 140 10.67 12.92 0.92
N ILE A 141 9.57 12.51 1.57
CA ILE A 141 8.26 13.15 1.43
C ILE A 141 8.29 14.59 1.96
N LEU A 142 8.84 14.80 3.17
CA LEU A 142 8.86 16.11 3.81
C LEU A 142 9.78 17.11 3.07
N ASP A 143 10.89 16.63 2.52
CA ASP A 143 11.79 17.44 1.68
C ASP A 143 11.09 17.87 0.38
N LYS A 144 10.34 16.98 -0.28
CA LYS A 144 9.51 17.32 -1.46
C LYS A 144 8.46 18.39 -1.15
N LEU A 145 7.86 18.35 0.05
CA LEU A 145 6.86 19.33 0.48
C LEU A 145 7.45 20.70 0.81
N GLN A 146 8.77 20.86 0.86
CA GLN A 146 9.46 22.13 1.15
C GLN A 146 8.90 22.84 2.39
N LEU A 147 8.84 22.10 3.49
CA LEU A 147 8.32 22.59 4.76
C LEU A 147 9.20 23.71 5.33
N LYS A 148 8.55 24.71 5.92
CA LYS A 148 9.19 25.80 6.66
C LYS A 148 8.54 25.92 8.04
N GLU A 149 9.31 26.42 9.01
CA GLU A 149 8.81 26.64 10.37
C GLU A 149 7.50 27.46 10.39
N GLY A 150 6.55 27.02 11.20
CA GLY A 150 5.24 27.63 11.35
C GLY A 150 4.21 27.28 10.28
N MET A 151 4.58 26.60 9.19
CA MET A 151 3.60 26.08 8.21
C MET A 151 2.68 25.05 8.85
N THR A 152 1.49 24.90 8.25
CA THR A 152 0.50 23.87 8.61
C THR A 152 0.56 22.71 7.63
N LEU A 153 0.62 21.46 8.14
CA LEU A 153 0.66 20.23 7.37
C LEU A 153 -0.53 19.33 7.74
N LEU A 154 -1.35 18.97 6.76
CA LEU A 154 -2.38 17.95 6.90
C LEU A 154 -1.85 16.60 6.39
N ASP A 155 -2.01 15.53 7.18
CA ASP A 155 -1.80 14.12 6.75
C ASP A 155 -3.14 13.39 6.71
N ILE A 156 -3.56 13.00 5.50
CA ILE A 156 -4.81 12.27 5.24
C ILE A 156 -4.54 10.78 5.27
N GLY A 157 -4.99 10.11 6.34
CA GLY A 157 -4.64 8.72 6.62
C GLY A 157 -3.33 8.61 7.39
N CYS A 158 -3.19 9.39 8.47
CA CYS A 158 -1.93 9.59 9.20
C CYS A 158 -1.39 8.34 9.94
N GLY A 159 -2.13 7.23 9.96
CA GLY A 159 -1.71 6.01 10.64
C GLY A 159 -1.39 6.27 12.13
N TRP A 160 -0.25 5.75 12.60
CA TRP A 160 0.24 5.98 13.97
C TRP A 160 1.05 7.28 14.14
N GLY A 161 1.08 8.15 13.11
CA GLY A 161 1.55 9.53 13.19
C GLY A 161 3.05 9.75 13.05
N PHE A 162 3.83 8.76 12.64
CA PHE A 162 5.29 8.90 12.53
C PHE A 162 5.69 10.06 11.61
N LEU A 163 5.05 10.18 10.43
CA LEU A 163 5.33 11.28 9.48
C LEU A 163 5.12 12.65 10.11
N LEU A 164 4.00 12.86 10.77
CA LEU A 164 3.69 14.16 11.41
C LEU A 164 4.61 14.46 12.58
N LYS A 165 5.00 13.48 13.40
CA LYS A 165 5.98 13.65 14.47
C LYS A 165 7.33 14.12 13.93
N GLU A 166 7.81 13.48 12.87
CA GLU A 166 9.06 13.89 12.19
C GLU A 166 8.95 15.30 11.57
N ALA A 167 7.80 15.63 10.95
CA ALA A 167 7.56 16.95 10.39
C ALA A 167 7.64 18.05 11.46
N VAL A 168 6.99 17.85 12.61
CA VAL A 168 7.01 18.79 13.72
C VAL A 168 8.41 18.94 14.29
N LYS A 169 9.11 17.83 14.56
CA LYS A 169 10.45 17.85 15.16
C LYS A 169 11.51 18.48 14.25
N LYS A 170 11.50 18.11 12.98
CA LYS A 170 12.56 18.49 12.04
C LYS A 170 12.33 19.87 11.40
N TYR A 171 11.06 20.22 11.12
CA TYR A 171 10.74 21.43 10.35
C TYR A 171 9.97 22.49 11.16
N GLY A 172 9.57 22.19 12.41
CA GLY A 172 8.85 23.14 13.25
C GLY A 172 7.44 23.50 12.77
N VAL A 173 6.82 22.63 11.96
CA VAL A 173 5.46 22.85 11.43
C VAL A 173 4.40 22.55 12.50
N LYS A 174 3.14 22.95 12.21
CA LYS A 174 1.96 22.49 12.92
C LYS A 174 1.33 21.35 12.13
N GLY A 175 1.25 20.16 12.73
CA GLY A 175 0.72 18.95 12.09
C GLY A 175 -0.73 18.69 12.47
N TYR A 176 -1.53 18.30 11.50
CA TYR A 176 -2.92 17.89 11.66
C TYR A 176 -3.10 16.52 10.98
N GLY A 177 -3.46 15.50 11.75
CA GLY A 177 -3.68 14.15 11.25
C GLY A 177 -5.15 13.78 11.22
N ILE A 178 -5.60 13.09 10.17
CA ILE A 178 -6.91 12.45 10.17
C ILE A 178 -6.78 10.96 9.89
N THR A 179 -7.58 10.14 10.57
CA THR A 179 -7.66 8.69 10.40
C THR A 179 -9.10 8.20 10.64
N LEU A 180 -9.45 7.05 10.08
CA LEU A 180 -10.71 6.34 10.36
C LEU A 180 -10.58 5.29 11.48
N SER A 181 -9.34 4.96 11.92
CA SER A 181 -9.08 3.98 12.96
C SER A 181 -9.01 4.63 14.34
N SER A 182 -9.91 4.22 15.24
CA SER A 182 -9.89 4.65 16.65
C SER A 182 -8.64 4.19 17.38
N GLU A 183 -8.11 3.00 17.05
CA GLU A 183 -6.90 2.44 17.64
C GLU A 183 -5.65 3.25 17.26
N GLN A 184 -5.53 3.61 15.96
CA GLN A 184 -4.46 4.48 15.50
C GLN A 184 -4.51 5.85 16.17
N LYS A 185 -5.71 6.47 16.20
CA LYS A 185 -5.91 7.76 16.84
C LYS A 185 -5.50 7.73 18.32
N LYS A 186 -6.01 6.76 19.09
CA LYS A 186 -5.71 6.62 20.51
C LYS A 186 -4.20 6.49 20.75
N LYS A 187 -3.53 5.59 20.01
CA LYS A 187 -2.09 5.40 20.14
C LYS A 187 -1.31 6.66 19.78
N PHE A 188 -1.72 7.36 18.73
CA PHE A 188 -1.07 8.59 18.31
C PHE A 188 -1.25 9.72 19.35
N GLU A 189 -2.44 9.88 19.95
CA GLU A 189 -2.68 10.82 21.05
C GLU A 189 -1.80 10.52 22.28
N GLU A 190 -1.59 9.24 22.60
CA GLU A 190 -0.68 8.84 23.67
C GLU A 190 0.77 9.26 23.37
N ASP A 191 1.22 9.04 22.11
CA ASP A 191 2.56 9.42 21.67
C ASP A 191 2.76 10.94 21.64
N ILE A 192 1.76 11.72 21.20
CA ILE A 192 1.76 13.20 21.24
C ILE A 192 2.01 13.69 22.68
N LYS A 193 1.28 13.17 23.65
CA LYS A 193 1.43 13.52 25.07
C LYS A 193 2.80 13.10 25.63
N LYS A 194 3.22 11.86 25.32
CA LYS A 194 4.51 11.32 25.78
C LYS A 194 5.70 12.14 25.27
N GLU A 195 5.58 12.67 24.06
CA GLU A 195 6.64 13.43 23.39
C GLU A 195 6.49 14.96 23.56
N HIS A 196 5.50 15.42 24.34
CA HIS A 196 5.22 16.85 24.61
C HIS A 196 5.03 17.67 23.32
N LEU A 197 4.20 17.17 22.40
CA LEU A 197 3.94 17.79 21.10
C LEU A 197 2.53 18.39 20.99
N GLU A 198 1.76 18.50 22.08
CA GLU A 198 0.35 18.92 22.11
C GLU A 198 0.11 20.32 21.52
N ASP A 199 1.10 21.21 21.66
CA ASP A 199 1.01 22.58 21.13
C ASP A 199 1.16 22.67 19.60
N LYS A 200 1.66 21.60 18.96
CA LYS A 200 2.01 21.60 17.54
C LYS A 200 1.37 20.48 16.74
N LEU A 201 0.75 19.51 17.39
CA LEU A 201 0.30 18.27 16.73
C LEU A 201 -1.04 17.82 17.28
N GLU A 202 -1.98 17.57 16.39
CA GLU A 202 -3.30 17.06 16.74
C GLU A 202 -3.74 15.96 15.74
N VAL A 203 -4.60 15.05 16.22
CA VAL A 203 -5.14 13.95 15.42
C VAL A 203 -6.64 13.82 15.64
N HIS A 204 -7.38 13.61 14.54
CA HIS A 204 -8.84 13.53 14.54
C HIS A 204 -9.34 12.23 13.90
N LEU A 205 -10.40 11.68 14.49
CA LEU A 205 -11.18 10.61 13.86
C LEU A 205 -12.12 11.26 12.84
N MET A 206 -11.68 11.39 11.61
CA MET A 206 -12.37 12.16 10.57
C MET A 206 -12.24 11.47 9.20
N ASP A 207 -13.32 11.49 8.46
CA ASP A 207 -13.33 11.06 7.06
C ASP A 207 -12.88 12.22 6.15
N TYR A 208 -12.02 11.94 5.15
CA TYR A 208 -11.56 12.96 4.21
C TYR A 208 -12.73 13.70 3.50
N ARG A 209 -13.89 13.07 3.36
CA ARG A 209 -15.10 13.64 2.78
C ARG A 209 -15.72 14.77 3.63
N GLU A 210 -15.24 14.96 4.83
CA GLU A 210 -15.67 16.03 5.75
C GLU A 210 -14.77 17.27 5.65
N LEU A 211 -13.61 17.15 4.99
CA LEU A 211 -12.61 18.21 4.90
C LEU A 211 -13.16 19.50 4.28
N GLU A 212 -13.90 19.42 3.16
CA GLU A 212 -14.50 20.60 2.50
C GLU A 212 -15.38 21.42 3.47
N LYS A 213 -16.10 20.74 4.36
CA LYS A 213 -17.02 21.36 5.32
C LYS A 213 -16.34 21.83 6.60
N SER A 214 -15.08 21.43 6.83
CA SER A 214 -14.35 21.78 8.05
C SER A 214 -13.92 23.24 8.14
N GLY A 215 -13.81 23.93 6.99
CA GLY A 215 -13.26 25.29 6.90
C GLY A 215 -11.76 25.39 7.18
N LEU A 216 -11.08 24.26 7.38
CA LEU A 216 -9.64 24.22 7.64
C LEU A 216 -8.84 24.62 6.40
N GLN A 217 -7.64 25.20 6.60
CA GLN A 217 -6.73 25.61 5.53
C GLN A 217 -5.29 25.24 5.88
N PHE A 218 -4.60 24.57 4.97
CA PHE A 218 -3.24 24.07 5.17
C PHE A 218 -2.29 24.59 4.10
N ASP A 219 -1.03 24.84 4.49
CA ASP A 219 0.05 25.19 3.56
C ASP A 219 0.50 23.99 2.74
N ARG A 220 0.43 22.80 3.35
CA ARG A 220 0.85 21.52 2.76
C ARG A 220 -0.14 20.42 3.11
N VAL A 221 -0.32 19.50 2.18
CA VAL A 221 -1.10 18.27 2.39
C VAL A 221 -0.27 17.07 1.94
N VAL A 222 -0.40 15.97 2.66
CA VAL A 222 0.18 14.67 2.31
C VAL A 222 -0.86 13.57 2.49
N SER A 223 -0.78 12.53 1.66
CA SER A 223 -1.54 11.30 1.83
C SER A 223 -0.69 10.13 1.38
N VAL A 224 -0.53 9.12 2.24
CA VAL A 224 0.36 7.98 2.04
C VAL A 224 -0.42 6.67 2.22
N GLY A 225 -0.62 5.91 1.12
CA GLY A 225 -1.26 4.59 1.15
C GLY A 225 -2.75 4.63 1.54
N MET A 226 -3.45 5.71 1.19
CA MET A 226 -4.86 5.89 1.51
C MET A 226 -5.76 5.84 0.27
N LEU A 227 -5.25 6.25 -0.90
CA LEU A 227 -6.05 6.36 -2.13
C LEU A 227 -6.62 5.00 -2.56
N GLU A 228 -5.94 3.91 -2.23
CA GLU A 228 -6.37 2.53 -2.48
C GLU A 228 -7.69 2.18 -1.79
N HIS A 229 -8.02 2.90 -0.72
CA HIS A 229 -9.27 2.74 0.04
C HIS A 229 -10.39 3.70 -0.40
N VAL A 230 -10.08 4.66 -1.27
CA VAL A 230 -11.07 5.63 -1.77
C VAL A 230 -12.06 4.96 -2.75
N GLY A 231 -11.57 4.06 -3.58
CA GLY A 231 -12.37 3.33 -4.57
C GLY A 231 -12.55 4.11 -5.89
N ARG A 232 -12.62 3.33 -6.99
CA ARG A 232 -12.82 3.88 -8.34
C ARG A 232 -14.19 4.57 -8.44
N GLY A 233 -14.19 5.79 -8.99
CA GLY A 233 -15.38 6.66 -9.05
C GLY A 233 -15.47 7.69 -7.91
N HIS A 234 -14.53 7.65 -6.95
CA HIS A 234 -14.46 8.61 -5.84
C HIS A 234 -13.15 9.40 -5.78
N TYR A 235 -12.21 9.17 -6.70
CA TYR A 235 -10.95 9.93 -6.77
C TYR A 235 -11.19 11.42 -7.02
N ASP A 236 -12.21 11.74 -7.82
CA ASP A 236 -12.74 13.08 -8.03
C ASP A 236 -13.11 13.76 -6.70
N LEU A 237 -13.94 13.11 -5.89
CA LEU A 237 -14.36 13.62 -4.58
C LEU A 237 -13.16 13.78 -3.63
N PHE A 238 -12.17 12.87 -3.69
CA PHE A 238 -10.97 12.96 -2.90
C PHE A 238 -10.16 14.20 -3.25
N LEU A 239 -9.85 14.42 -4.54
CA LEU A 239 -9.09 15.59 -5.00
C LEU A 239 -9.84 16.89 -4.75
N LYS A 240 -11.16 16.89 -4.88
CA LYS A 240 -12.02 18.04 -4.51
C LYS A 240 -11.85 18.43 -3.04
N ASN A 241 -11.89 17.46 -2.12
CA ASN A 241 -11.74 17.71 -0.69
C ASN A 241 -10.32 18.19 -0.34
N VAL A 242 -9.28 17.64 -0.97
CA VAL A 242 -7.91 18.12 -0.81
C VAL A 242 -7.79 19.56 -1.31
N ASN A 243 -8.34 19.85 -2.48
CA ASN A 243 -8.35 21.22 -3.02
C ASN A 243 -9.02 22.21 -2.07
N ALA A 244 -10.16 21.84 -1.47
CA ALA A 244 -10.90 22.73 -0.57
C ALA A 244 -10.07 23.18 0.63
N VAL A 245 -9.19 22.33 1.16
CA VAL A 245 -8.40 22.63 2.37
C VAL A 245 -6.95 23.05 2.10
N LEU A 246 -6.45 22.89 0.88
CA LEU A 246 -5.10 23.35 0.50
C LEU A 246 -5.14 24.81 0.08
N LYS A 247 -4.26 25.64 0.65
CA LYS A 247 -4.10 27.04 0.27
C LYS A 247 -3.62 27.18 -1.18
N GLN A 248 -3.93 28.30 -1.82
CA GLN A 248 -3.41 28.62 -3.15
C GLN A 248 -1.87 28.66 -3.14
N GLY A 249 -1.23 28.03 -4.14
CA GLY A 249 0.23 27.82 -4.18
C GLY A 249 0.74 26.75 -3.20
N GLY A 250 -0.13 26.16 -2.39
CA GLY A 250 0.22 25.06 -1.50
C GLY A 250 0.64 23.79 -2.27
N LEU A 251 1.39 22.91 -1.61
CA LEU A 251 1.84 21.64 -2.19
C LEU A 251 1.05 20.46 -1.60
N PHE A 252 0.71 19.53 -2.47
CA PHE A 252 0.15 18.24 -2.10
C PHE A 252 1.04 17.11 -2.62
N LEU A 253 1.41 16.18 -1.75
CA LEU A 253 2.08 14.95 -2.12
C LEU A 253 1.15 13.75 -1.92
N LEU A 254 0.91 13.04 -3.00
CA LEU A 254 0.12 11.80 -3.03
C LEU A 254 1.03 10.60 -3.28
N HIS A 255 1.09 9.68 -2.30
CA HIS A 255 1.86 8.44 -2.36
C HIS A 255 0.90 7.26 -2.33
N TYR A 256 0.82 6.50 -3.41
CA TYR A 256 -0.16 5.42 -3.55
C TYR A 256 0.32 4.31 -4.48
N ILE A 257 -0.24 3.11 -4.28
CA ILE A 257 -0.04 1.97 -5.18
C ILE A 257 -0.81 2.24 -6.47
N SER A 258 -0.14 2.07 -7.60
CA SER A 258 -0.71 2.31 -8.91
C SER A 258 -0.56 1.09 -9.83
N ALA A 259 -1.39 1.03 -10.85
CA ALA A 259 -1.29 0.04 -11.90
C ALA A 259 -0.91 0.72 -13.24
N LEU A 260 -0.25 -0.03 -14.13
CA LEU A 260 0.03 0.44 -15.49
C LEU A 260 -1.26 0.70 -16.29
N LYS A 261 -2.28 -0.10 -15.99
CA LYS A 261 -3.63 -0.01 -16.58
C LYS A 261 -4.66 -0.35 -15.52
N GLU A 262 -5.88 0.15 -15.72
CA GLU A 262 -7.03 -0.17 -14.87
C GLU A 262 -7.31 -1.67 -14.86
N HIS A 263 -7.52 -2.24 -13.67
CA HIS A 263 -7.94 -3.63 -13.47
C HIS A 263 -8.81 -3.76 -12.22
N GLU A 264 -9.47 -4.89 -12.08
CA GLU A 264 -10.40 -5.13 -10.95
C GLU A 264 -9.69 -5.35 -9.62
N GLY A 265 -8.39 -5.61 -9.63
CA GLY A 265 -7.64 -6.07 -8.48
C GLY A 265 -7.67 -7.60 -8.36
N ASP A 266 -6.81 -8.13 -7.49
CA ASP A 266 -6.68 -9.55 -7.26
C ASP A 266 -7.78 -10.07 -6.31
N PRO A 267 -8.52 -11.15 -6.65
CA PRO A 267 -9.60 -11.67 -5.82
C PRO A 267 -9.15 -12.19 -4.45
N PHE A 268 -7.94 -12.76 -4.34
CA PHE A 268 -7.39 -13.20 -3.06
C PHE A 268 -7.13 -12.01 -2.13
N ILE A 269 -6.47 -10.98 -2.65
CA ILE A 269 -6.19 -9.74 -1.90
C ILE A 269 -7.49 -9.07 -1.44
N LYS A 270 -8.49 -9.00 -2.31
CA LYS A 270 -9.80 -8.43 -1.95
C LYS A 270 -10.55 -9.23 -0.90
N LYS A 271 -10.43 -10.56 -0.91
CA LYS A 271 -11.14 -11.40 0.05
C LYS A 271 -10.52 -11.40 1.43
N TYR A 272 -9.19 -11.45 1.49
CA TYR A 272 -8.46 -11.76 2.73
C TYR A 272 -7.66 -10.60 3.32
N ILE A 273 -7.20 -9.64 2.50
CA ILE A 273 -6.26 -8.62 2.94
C ILE A 273 -6.90 -7.23 2.91
N PHE A 274 -7.33 -6.75 1.75
CA PHE A 274 -7.90 -5.42 1.56
C PHE A 274 -9.29 -5.49 0.90
N PRO A 275 -10.33 -5.82 1.67
CA PRO A 275 -11.70 -5.80 1.16
C PRO A 275 -12.02 -4.43 0.56
N GLY A 276 -12.61 -4.41 -0.63
CA GLY A 276 -12.92 -3.17 -1.33
C GLY A 276 -11.75 -2.39 -1.91
N GLY A 277 -10.49 -2.77 -1.62
CA GLY A 277 -9.32 -2.11 -2.15
C GLY A 277 -9.28 -2.09 -3.69
N VAL A 278 -8.97 -0.93 -4.25
CA VAL A 278 -8.84 -0.73 -5.71
C VAL A 278 -7.53 -0.01 -5.99
N ILE A 279 -6.76 -0.54 -6.92
CA ILE A 279 -5.51 0.08 -7.36
C ILE A 279 -5.81 0.96 -8.58
N PRO A 280 -5.70 2.30 -8.48
CA PRO A 280 -5.86 3.18 -9.63
C PRO A 280 -4.68 3.08 -10.58
N SER A 281 -4.89 3.39 -11.85
CA SER A 281 -3.77 3.66 -12.75
C SER A 281 -3.26 5.09 -12.55
N LEU A 282 -2.00 5.35 -12.93
CA LEU A 282 -1.43 6.70 -12.89
C LEU A 282 -2.29 7.68 -13.70
N ARG A 283 -2.71 7.29 -14.90
CA ARG A 283 -3.51 8.16 -15.79
C ARG A 283 -4.89 8.49 -15.24
N GLU A 284 -5.53 7.61 -14.44
CA GLU A 284 -6.83 7.93 -13.81
C GLU A 284 -6.71 9.14 -12.87
N ILE A 285 -5.59 9.27 -12.19
CA ILE A 285 -5.34 10.40 -11.26
C ILE A 285 -4.92 11.63 -12.02
N GLU A 286 -3.99 11.50 -12.98
CA GLU A 286 -3.52 12.61 -13.81
C GLU A 286 -4.66 13.25 -14.66
N ASP A 287 -5.63 12.45 -15.11
CA ASP A 287 -6.80 12.93 -15.88
C ASP A 287 -7.73 13.84 -15.05
N ILE A 288 -7.83 13.58 -13.74
CA ILE A 288 -8.72 14.32 -12.84
C ILE A 288 -8.04 15.56 -12.24
N MET A 289 -6.74 15.55 -12.05
CA MET A 289 -6.00 16.61 -11.33
C MET A 289 -6.24 18.03 -11.89
N PRO A 290 -6.25 18.27 -13.22
CA PRO A 290 -6.48 19.59 -13.78
C PRO A 290 -7.86 20.17 -13.45
N GLU A 291 -8.90 19.34 -13.28
CA GLU A 291 -10.25 19.77 -12.94
C GLU A 291 -10.32 20.46 -11.56
N TYR A 292 -9.33 20.15 -10.69
CA TYR A 292 -9.18 20.75 -9.36
C TYR A 292 -7.98 21.71 -9.27
N ASN A 293 -7.52 22.24 -10.41
CA ASN A 293 -6.42 23.21 -10.47
C ASN A 293 -5.11 22.70 -9.84
N PHE A 294 -4.87 21.39 -9.91
CA PHE A 294 -3.59 20.79 -9.52
C PHE A 294 -2.64 20.73 -10.72
N TYR A 295 -1.43 21.23 -10.52
CA TYR A 295 -0.33 21.20 -11.46
C TYR A 295 0.69 20.15 -11.01
N THR A 296 0.93 19.14 -11.84
CA THR A 296 1.95 18.12 -11.60
C THR A 296 3.33 18.75 -11.63
N LEU A 297 4.10 18.57 -10.57
CA LEU A 297 5.48 19.06 -10.44
C LEU A 297 6.51 17.94 -10.58
N ASP A 298 6.21 16.76 -10.02
CA ASP A 298 7.07 15.59 -10.08
C ASP A 298 6.26 14.30 -9.92
N ILE A 299 6.71 13.27 -10.63
CA ILE A 299 6.20 11.90 -10.49
C ILE A 299 7.39 10.96 -10.33
N GLU A 300 7.43 10.23 -9.22
CA GLU A 300 8.49 9.28 -8.92
C GLU A 300 7.94 7.87 -8.70
N SER A 301 8.51 6.87 -9.38
CA SER A 301 8.18 5.46 -9.15
C SER A 301 9.07 4.87 -8.06
N LEU A 302 8.44 4.26 -7.06
CA LEU A 302 9.10 3.58 -5.94
C LEU A 302 8.86 2.07 -5.96
N ARG A 303 8.49 1.50 -7.09
CA ARG A 303 8.16 0.09 -7.26
C ARG A 303 9.17 -0.86 -6.64
N ARG A 304 10.47 -0.66 -6.94
CA ARG A 304 11.57 -1.51 -6.43
C ARG A 304 11.74 -1.40 -4.92
N HIS A 305 11.49 -0.22 -4.38
CA HIS A 305 11.51 0.02 -2.92
C HIS A 305 10.40 -0.75 -2.23
N TYR A 306 9.20 -0.81 -2.83
CA TYR A 306 8.10 -1.53 -2.22
C TYR A 306 8.29 -3.04 -2.25
N SER A 307 8.80 -3.61 -3.35
CA SER A 307 9.19 -5.01 -3.39
C SER A 307 10.16 -5.34 -2.24
N LYS A 308 11.21 -4.54 -2.06
CA LYS A 308 12.18 -4.73 -0.96
C LYS A 308 11.54 -4.54 0.43
N THR A 309 10.67 -3.55 0.59
CA THR A 309 9.95 -3.31 1.86
C THR A 309 9.12 -4.53 2.27
N LEU A 310 8.35 -5.10 1.33
CA LEU A 310 7.55 -6.30 1.56
C LEU A 310 8.38 -7.51 1.91
N LEU A 311 9.56 -7.68 1.31
CA LEU A 311 10.49 -8.74 1.67
C LEU A 311 11.09 -8.54 3.08
N CYS A 312 11.40 -7.31 3.49
CA CYS A 312 11.82 -7.02 4.86
C CYS A 312 10.70 -7.32 5.87
N TRP A 313 9.45 -6.93 5.57
CA TRP A 313 8.31 -7.28 6.41
C TRP A 313 8.10 -8.79 6.50
N ARG A 314 8.21 -9.50 5.37
CA ARG A 314 8.12 -10.95 5.33
C ARG A 314 9.22 -11.62 6.16
N GLU A 315 10.46 -11.17 6.05
CA GLU A 315 11.57 -11.68 6.86
C GLU A 315 11.28 -11.55 8.36
N ASN A 316 10.81 -10.37 8.80
CA ASN A 316 10.42 -10.15 10.19
C ASN A 316 9.23 -11.04 10.58
N PHE A 317 8.21 -11.15 9.74
CA PHE A 317 7.05 -12.01 9.94
C PHE A 317 7.46 -13.48 10.16
N LEU A 318 8.36 -13.99 9.31
CA LEU A 318 8.83 -15.38 9.41
C LEU A 318 9.66 -15.64 10.68
N LYS A 319 10.35 -14.62 11.23
CA LYS A 319 11.03 -14.74 12.54
C LYS A 319 10.05 -14.99 13.71
N HIS A 320 8.80 -14.55 13.56
CA HIS A 320 7.72 -14.70 14.54
C HIS A 320 6.68 -15.75 14.14
N TRP A 321 7.02 -16.64 13.20
CA TRP A 321 6.09 -17.63 12.63
C TRP A 321 5.37 -18.46 13.70
N ASP A 322 6.13 -19.07 14.61
CA ASP A 322 5.57 -19.96 15.64
C ASP A 322 4.63 -19.22 16.61
N GLU A 323 4.96 -17.99 16.98
CA GLU A 323 4.12 -17.11 17.80
C GLU A 323 2.81 -16.76 17.08
N ILE A 324 2.89 -16.44 15.79
CA ILE A 324 1.73 -16.11 14.97
C ILE A 324 0.84 -17.34 14.78
N VAL A 325 1.42 -18.50 14.50
CA VAL A 325 0.67 -19.76 14.40
C VAL A 325 -0.03 -20.10 15.74
N ALA A 326 0.65 -19.92 16.87
CA ALA A 326 0.08 -20.19 18.17
C ALA A 326 -1.10 -19.25 18.52
N THR A 327 -1.08 -18.00 18.04
CA THR A 327 -2.08 -16.99 18.39
C THR A 327 -3.20 -16.84 17.35
N LYS A 328 -2.91 -17.03 16.07
CA LYS A 328 -3.83 -16.78 14.93
C LYS A 328 -4.15 -18.03 14.12
N GLY A 329 -3.40 -19.12 14.29
CA GLY A 329 -3.53 -20.35 13.53
C GLY A 329 -2.67 -20.36 12.26
N GLU A 330 -2.36 -21.57 11.80
CA GLU A 330 -1.45 -21.77 10.66
C GLU A 330 -2.04 -21.30 9.31
N GLU A 331 -3.34 -21.45 9.13
CA GLU A 331 -4.02 -20.97 7.91
C GLU A 331 -3.88 -19.45 7.77
N PHE A 332 -4.01 -18.69 8.87
CA PHE A 332 -3.76 -17.26 8.90
C PHE A 332 -2.29 -16.93 8.59
N ALA A 333 -1.35 -17.66 9.21
CA ALA A 333 0.06 -17.41 8.99
C ALA A 333 0.45 -17.64 7.51
N ARG A 334 -0.05 -18.71 6.89
CA ARG A 334 0.16 -19.00 5.46
C ARG A 334 -0.51 -17.97 4.55
N MET A 335 -1.70 -17.48 4.92
CA MET A 335 -2.38 -16.41 4.20
C MET A 335 -1.53 -15.13 4.17
N TRP A 336 -0.96 -14.75 5.32
CA TRP A 336 -0.17 -13.53 5.45
C TRP A 336 1.19 -13.64 4.74
N ASP A 337 1.85 -14.79 4.83
CA ASP A 337 3.08 -15.07 4.09
C ASP A 337 2.85 -15.00 2.58
N LEU A 338 1.77 -15.60 2.09
CA LEU A 338 1.38 -15.54 0.67
C LEU A 338 1.10 -14.11 0.22
N TYR A 339 0.44 -13.30 1.06
CA TYR A 339 0.21 -11.89 0.78
C TYR A 339 1.53 -11.14 0.63
N LEU A 340 2.43 -11.24 1.60
CA LEU A 340 3.70 -10.50 1.58
C LEU A 340 4.59 -10.94 0.41
N ALA A 341 4.76 -12.24 0.20
CA ALA A 341 5.54 -12.80 -0.90
C ALA A 341 4.94 -12.46 -2.27
N GLY A 342 3.62 -12.61 -2.41
CA GLY A 342 2.89 -12.35 -3.66
C GLY A 342 2.93 -10.88 -4.06
N CYS A 343 2.70 -9.97 -3.12
CA CYS A 343 2.82 -8.54 -3.39
C CYS A 343 4.26 -8.14 -3.71
N ALA A 344 5.27 -8.68 -3.00
CA ALA A 344 6.68 -8.41 -3.32
C ALA A 344 7.02 -8.83 -4.76
N ALA A 345 6.59 -10.02 -5.19
CA ALA A 345 6.78 -10.53 -6.53
C ALA A 345 5.99 -9.72 -7.59
N THR A 346 4.79 -9.24 -7.24
CA THR A 346 3.96 -8.41 -8.13
C THR A 346 4.63 -7.06 -8.41
N PHE A 347 5.18 -6.40 -7.39
CA PHE A 347 5.98 -5.19 -7.56
C PHE A 347 7.31 -5.47 -8.28
N HIS A 348 8.01 -6.57 -7.94
CA HIS A 348 9.27 -6.93 -8.59
C HIS A 348 9.10 -7.06 -10.11
N ASN A 349 8.03 -7.70 -10.55
CA ASN A 349 7.75 -7.92 -11.97
C ASN A 349 7.02 -6.78 -12.67
N GLY A 350 6.73 -5.66 -11.99
CA GLY A 350 6.11 -4.48 -12.59
C GLY A 350 4.66 -4.69 -13.03
N ILE A 351 3.95 -5.62 -12.40
CA ILE A 351 2.50 -5.81 -12.60
C ILE A 351 1.75 -4.62 -11.99
N ILE A 352 2.21 -4.18 -10.82
CA ILE A 352 1.81 -2.93 -10.17
C ILE A 352 3.05 -2.09 -9.88
N ASP A 353 2.84 -0.81 -9.63
CA ASP A 353 3.85 0.18 -9.28
C ASP A 353 3.42 0.92 -8.01
N LEU A 354 4.25 1.80 -7.52
CA LEU A 354 3.93 2.79 -6.50
C LEU A 354 4.47 4.13 -6.94
N HIS A 355 3.63 5.17 -6.91
CA HIS A 355 4.04 6.50 -7.28
C HIS A 355 3.93 7.50 -6.12
N GLN A 356 4.87 8.43 -6.09
CA GLN A 356 4.71 9.70 -5.42
C GLN A 356 4.45 10.76 -6.49
N ILE A 357 3.31 11.44 -6.39
CA ILE A 357 2.98 12.60 -7.22
C ILE A 357 3.06 13.84 -6.34
N LEU A 358 3.95 14.76 -6.68
CA LEU A 358 4.01 16.08 -6.09
C LEU A 358 3.26 17.06 -6.99
N MET A 359 2.35 17.82 -6.43
CA MET A 359 1.55 18.79 -7.17
C MET A 359 1.38 20.08 -6.38
N SER A 360 1.13 21.19 -7.10
CA SER A 360 0.73 22.47 -6.51
C SER A 360 -0.73 22.79 -6.81
N LYS A 361 -1.42 23.42 -5.85
CA LYS A 361 -2.72 24.04 -6.12
C LYS A 361 -2.52 25.38 -6.79
N GLY A 362 -2.80 25.42 -8.10
CA GLY A 362 -2.50 26.57 -8.93
C GLY A 362 -1.01 26.83 -9.12
N ILE A 363 -0.67 27.95 -9.71
CA ILE A 363 0.70 28.33 -10.01
C ILE A 363 1.45 28.69 -8.73
N ASN A 364 2.66 28.17 -8.58
CA ASN A 364 3.60 28.53 -7.52
C ASN A 364 4.98 28.81 -8.14
N ASN A 365 5.35 30.08 -8.26
CA ASN A 365 6.62 30.53 -8.84
C ASN A 365 7.75 30.64 -7.80
N ASP A 366 7.49 30.34 -6.53
CA ASP A 366 8.50 30.37 -5.45
C ASP A 366 9.24 29.02 -5.33
N LEU A 367 8.88 28.05 -6.16
CA LEU A 367 9.51 26.74 -6.20
C LEU A 367 10.89 26.80 -6.85
N PRO A 368 11.87 25.96 -6.44
CA PRO A 368 13.16 25.90 -7.08
C PRO A 368 13.04 25.44 -8.54
N MET A 369 13.93 25.95 -9.39
CA MET A 369 13.98 25.61 -10.82
C MET A 369 14.47 24.19 -11.10
N THR A 370 15.12 23.55 -10.12
CA THR A 370 15.62 22.20 -10.22
C THR A 370 14.75 21.23 -9.41
N ARG A 371 14.77 19.95 -9.78
CA ARG A 371 14.12 18.90 -8.99
C ARG A 371 14.63 18.95 -7.55
N ILE A 372 13.72 18.79 -6.59
CA ILE A 372 14.02 19.01 -5.16
C ILE A 372 14.86 17.87 -4.59
N VAL A 373 14.60 16.62 -4.97
CA VAL A 373 15.25 15.37 -4.53
C VAL A 373 15.29 14.33 -5.64
#